data_d6186c581adf4a78a64e1c9c981fb94e
#
_entry.id   d6186c581adf4a78a64e1c9c981fb94e
#
_cell.length_a   1.000
_cell.length_b   1.000
_cell.length_c   1.000
_cell.angle_alpha   90.00
_cell.angle_beta   90.00
_cell.angle_gamma   90.00
#
_symmetry.space_group_name_H-M   'P 1'
#
loop_
_entity.id
_entity.type
_entity.pdbx_description
1 polymer ?
#
loop_
_entity_poly.entity_id
_entity_poly.type
_entity_poly.pdbx_seq_one_letter_code
_entity_poly.pdbx_strand_id
1 'polypeptide(L)'
;MPEKMPARSKLVVDIRELQRAIRAVVGVTERKPEIYDVVRLITYAGSLLVVAANPQHVVQAYVSAYFDAVEEAHRVVEITAASAKLFLKLKPDKEEDDARAAIFIRDEEVQLQDLSGTCGDLTEVTAARADSAFTTDATQLFDRVRAEAKGAGDAGPSMFTAAQAVALGVAAHQFDADIIPVPLAPHRHRARVYVVLGDMFESYSFVPTDRGVQEPLPGLPGADVGSSNVGAEAVVRDGAKPQKTKVRRLRTNPTGGAV
;
A
#
# COMPACT_ATOMS: atom_id res chain seq x y z
N MET A 1 -11.25 8.14 35.88
CA MET A 1 -10.56 7.98 34.57
C MET A 1 -10.27 6.49 34.44
N PRO A 2 -10.62 5.82 33.33
CA PRO A 2 -10.20 4.43 33.15
C PRO A 2 -8.67 4.39 33.16
N GLU A 3 -8.13 3.52 33.98
CA GLU A 3 -6.70 3.27 34.09
C GLU A 3 -6.22 2.81 32.70
N LYS A 4 -5.35 3.61 32.08
CA LYS A 4 -4.84 3.30 30.72
C LYS A 4 -4.03 2.01 30.86
N MET A 5 -4.54 0.89 30.35
CA MET A 5 -3.81 -0.38 30.39
C MET A 5 -2.41 -0.18 29.81
N PRO A 6 -1.37 -0.76 30.40
CA PRO A 6 -0.02 -0.62 29.89
C PRO A 6 0.05 -1.11 28.44
N ALA A 7 0.75 -0.39 27.61
CA ALA A 7 0.99 -0.83 26.23
C ALA A 7 1.77 -2.14 26.28
N ARG A 8 1.33 -3.15 25.51
CA ARG A 8 1.98 -4.46 25.46
C ARG A 8 3.23 -4.48 24.58
N SER A 9 3.27 -3.58 23.59
CA SER A 9 4.44 -3.41 22.73
C SER A 9 4.70 -1.94 22.44
N LYS A 10 5.99 -1.59 22.38
CA LYS A 10 6.44 -0.24 22.12
C LYS A 10 7.63 -0.25 21.17
N LEU A 11 7.57 0.58 20.15
CA LEU A 11 8.69 0.88 19.26
C LEU A 11 8.80 2.37 19.00
N VAL A 12 9.99 2.84 18.69
CA VAL A 12 10.27 4.25 18.39
C VAL A 12 10.72 4.36 16.96
N VAL A 13 10.15 5.30 16.23
CA VAL A 13 10.41 5.56 14.80
C VAL A 13 10.62 7.05 14.54
N ASP A 14 11.25 7.38 13.42
CA ASP A 14 11.18 8.72 12.87
C ASP A 14 9.80 8.96 12.24
N ILE A 15 9.12 10.06 12.64
CA ILE A 15 7.76 10.39 12.17
C ILE A 15 7.76 10.62 10.65
N ARG A 16 8.78 11.27 10.10
CA ARG A 16 8.85 11.62 8.68
C ARG A 16 9.07 10.38 7.82
N GLU A 17 9.94 9.45 8.28
CA GLU A 17 10.12 8.16 7.60
C GLU A 17 8.82 7.36 7.60
N LEU A 18 8.14 7.25 8.75
CA LEU A 18 6.86 6.58 8.86
C LEU A 18 5.82 7.19 7.92
N GLN A 19 5.74 8.52 7.87
CA GLN A 19 4.81 9.21 7.00
C GLN A 19 5.12 9.03 5.52
N ARG A 20 6.40 9.04 5.13
CA ARG A 20 6.81 8.72 3.76
C ARG A 20 6.40 7.31 3.38
N ALA A 21 6.68 6.34 4.25
CA ALA A 21 6.30 4.94 4.07
C ALA A 21 4.78 4.77 3.90
N ILE A 22 3.98 5.38 4.79
CA ILE A 22 2.51 5.32 4.69
C ILE A 22 2.02 5.94 3.37
N ARG A 23 2.52 7.12 2.97
CA ARG A 23 2.13 7.75 1.70
C ARG A 23 2.47 6.89 0.49
N ALA A 24 3.62 6.22 0.52
CA ALA A 24 4.08 5.36 -0.57
C ALA A 24 3.21 4.11 -0.73
N VAL A 25 2.76 3.50 0.39
CA VAL A 25 2.05 2.22 0.32
C VAL A 25 0.53 2.36 0.23
N VAL A 26 -0.05 3.41 0.83
CA VAL A 26 -1.50 3.54 0.95
C VAL A 26 -2.22 3.68 -0.39
N GLY A 27 -1.52 4.11 -1.43
CA GLY A 27 -2.06 4.20 -2.81
C GLY A 27 -2.34 2.85 -3.46
N VAL A 28 -1.81 1.76 -2.90
CA VAL A 28 -2.00 0.40 -3.39
C VAL A 28 -3.24 -0.27 -2.76
N THR A 29 -3.70 0.20 -1.60
CA THR A 29 -4.87 -0.39 -0.93
C THR A 29 -6.14 -0.22 -1.75
N GLU A 30 -7.03 -1.21 -1.68
CA GLU A 30 -8.35 -1.20 -2.33
C GLU A 30 -9.44 -1.38 -1.28
N ARG A 31 -10.52 -0.58 -1.37
CA ARG A 31 -11.64 -0.69 -0.42
C ARG A 31 -12.45 -1.97 -0.57
N LYS A 32 -12.41 -2.59 -1.74
CA LYS A 32 -13.14 -3.83 -2.02
C LYS A 32 -12.29 -4.77 -2.87
N PRO A 33 -12.13 -6.03 -2.45
CA PRO A 33 -12.60 -6.57 -1.16
C PRO A 33 -11.86 -5.95 0.04
N GLU A 34 -12.52 -5.89 1.19
CA GLU A 34 -12.03 -5.25 2.43
C GLU A 34 -10.68 -5.79 2.92
N ILE A 35 -10.34 -7.04 2.58
CA ILE A 35 -9.03 -7.64 2.88
C ILE A 35 -7.84 -6.86 2.34
N TYR A 36 -8.06 -5.99 1.34
CA TYR A 36 -7.05 -5.12 0.76
C TYR A 36 -7.14 -3.66 1.24
N ASP A 37 -8.12 -3.32 2.09
CA ASP A 37 -8.21 -1.99 2.71
C ASP A 37 -7.38 -1.88 3.99
N VAL A 38 -6.26 -2.57 4.03
CA VAL A 38 -5.39 -2.61 5.20
C VAL A 38 -3.95 -2.22 4.87
N VAL A 39 -3.31 -1.60 5.85
CA VAL A 39 -1.87 -1.39 5.93
C VAL A 39 -1.35 -2.25 7.07
N ARG A 40 -0.35 -3.06 6.78
CA ARG A 40 0.35 -3.90 7.73
C ARG A 40 1.57 -3.20 8.28
N LEU A 41 1.73 -3.26 9.57
CA LEU A 41 2.94 -2.87 10.29
C LEU A 41 3.61 -4.15 10.77
N ILE A 42 4.81 -4.45 10.26
CA ILE A 42 5.55 -5.67 10.57
C ILE A 42 6.88 -5.28 11.20
N THR A 43 7.14 -5.77 12.42
CA THR A 43 8.43 -5.57 13.07
C THR A 43 9.43 -6.59 12.54
N TYR A 44 10.53 -6.11 11.94
CA TYR A 44 11.50 -6.96 11.26
C TYR A 44 12.93 -6.44 11.42
N ALA A 45 13.81 -7.21 12.04
CA ALA A 45 15.26 -7.01 12.06
C ALA A 45 15.75 -5.56 12.26
N GLY A 46 15.17 -4.82 13.22
CA GLY A 46 15.57 -3.42 13.48
C GLY A 46 14.84 -2.39 12.62
N SER A 47 13.86 -2.83 11.82
CA SER A 47 13.03 -1.95 10.98
C SER A 47 11.55 -2.24 11.21
N LEU A 48 10.73 -1.24 10.99
CA LEU A 48 9.28 -1.40 10.83
C LEU A 48 8.98 -1.45 9.34
N LEU A 49 8.42 -2.56 8.86
CA LEU A 49 7.92 -2.65 7.51
C LEU A 49 6.48 -2.14 7.45
N VAL A 50 6.21 -1.26 6.53
CA VAL A 50 4.86 -0.77 6.21
C VAL A 50 4.46 -1.40 4.88
N VAL A 51 3.45 -2.27 4.91
CA VAL A 51 3.08 -3.12 3.76
C VAL A 51 1.64 -2.86 3.36
N ALA A 52 1.39 -2.79 2.06
CA ALA A 52 0.06 -2.82 1.48
C ALA A 52 0.00 -3.72 0.25
N ALA A 53 -1.18 -4.23 -0.05
CA ALA A 53 -1.38 -5.10 -1.20
C ALA A 53 -2.75 -4.91 -1.83
N ASN A 54 -2.83 -5.28 -3.10
CA ASN A 54 -4.06 -5.58 -3.81
C ASN A 54 -3.85 -6.85 -4.66
N PRO A 55 -4.85 -7.36 -5.41
CA PRO A 55 -4.72 -8.61 -6.16
C PRO A 55 -3.57 -8.66 -7.17
N GLN A 56 -3.01 -7.52 -7.56
CA GLN A 56 -2.00 -7.42 -8.61
C GLN A 56 -0.69 -6.77 -8.15
N HIS A 57 -0.66 -6.22 -6.95
CA HIS A 57 0.44 -5.38 -6.51
C HIS A 57 0.66 -5.52 -5.00
N VAL A 58 1.86 -5.82 -4.59
CA VAL A 58 2.31 -5.80 -3.18
C VAL A 58 3.46 -4.83 -3.07
N VAL A 59 3.41 -3.97 -2.07
CA VAL A 59 4.45 -2.99 -1.79
C VAL A 59 4.85 -3.05 -0.33
N GLN A 60 6.12 -2.80 -0.06
CA GLN A 60 6.62 -2.58 1.29
C GLN A 60 7.58 -1.40 1.34
N ALA A 61 7.52 -0.67 2.43
CA ALA A 61 8.45 0.40 2.74
C ALA A 61 9.10 0.14 4.10
N TYR A 62 10.37 0.49 4.22
CA TYR A 62 11.17 0.33 5.43
C TYR A 62 11.18 1.64 6.22
N VAL A 63 11.05 1.51 7.53
CA VAL A 63 11.16 2.62 8.49
C VAL A 63 12.15 2.17 9.56
N SER A 64 13.17 2.98 9.81
CA SER A 64 14.11 2.73 10.90
C SER A 64 13.38 2.71 12.24
N ALA A 65 13.56 1.66 13.02
CA ALA A 65 12.83 1.50 14.29
C ALA A 65 13.74 0.98 15.40
N TYR A 66 13.55 1.53 16.58
CA TYR A 66 14.10 0.99 17.82
C TYR A 66 12.97 0.28 18.58
N PHE A 67 13.20 -0.99 18.93
CA PHE A 67 12.24 -1.81 19.65
C PHE A 67 12.58 -1.80 21.14
N ASP A 68 11.68 -1.25 21.94
CA ASP A 68 11.81 -1.28 23.41
C ASP A 68 11.29 -2.63 23.96
N ALA A 69 10.06 -2.98 23.59
CA ALA A 69 9.46 -4.29 23.88
C ALA A 69 8.41 -4.60 22.80
N VAL A 70 8.52 -5.75 22.17
CA VAL A 70 7.55 -6.23 21.18
C VAL A 70 7.17 -7.67 21.47
N GLU A 71 5.90 -7.90 21.82
CA GLU A 71 5.33 -9.22 21.97
C GLU A 71 5.17 -9.92 20.61
N GLU A 72 5.27 -11.25 20.59
CA GLU A 72 5.13 -12.04 19.37
C GLU A 72 3.79 -11.77 18.66
N ALA A 73 2.69 -11.66 19.42
CA ALA A 73 1.36 -11.36 18.89
C ALA A 73 1.24 -9.97 18.24
N HIS A 74 2.21 -9.08 18.50
CA HIS A 74 2.25 -7.72 17.97
C HIS A 74 3.30 -7.51 16.90
N ARG A 75 3.97 -8.58 16.45
CA ARG A 75 4.93 -8.48 15.35
C ARG A 75 4.30 -8.13 14.02
N VAL A 76 3.06 -8.53 13.81
CA VAL A 76 2.27 -8.17 12.64
C VAL A 76 0.99 -7.53 13.12
N VAL A 77 0.78 -6.28 12.75
CA VAL A 77 -0.40 -5.51 13.13
C VAL A 77 -1.02 -4.90 11.90
N GLU A 78 -2.33 -4.97 11.80
CA GLU A 78 -3.09 -4.42 10.69
C GLU A 78 -3.94 -3.26 11.15
N ILE A 79 -3.97 -2.20 10.34
CA ILE A 79 -4.86 -1.06 10.50
C ILE A 79 -5.50 -0.76 9.15
N THR A 80 -6.70 -0.19 9.12
CA THR A 80 -7.31 0.19 7.84
C THR A 80 -6.50 1.28 7.15
N ALA A 81 -6.59 1.36 5.82
CA ALA A 81 -5.95 2.42 5.05
C ALA A 81 -6.40 3.83 5.51
N ALA A 82 -7.66 3.95 5.94
CA ALA A 82 -8.18 5.19 6.51
C ALA A 82 -7.51 5.52 7.85
N SER A 83 -7.34 4.52 8.72
CA SER A 83 -6.64 4.65 10.00
C SER A 83 -5.16 4.98 9.82
N ALA A 84 -4.47 4.35 8.86
CA ALA A 84 -3.09 4.67 8.54
C ALA A 84 -2.91 6.15 8.14
N LYS A 85 -3.85 6.70 7.39
CA LYS A 85 -3.84 8.14 7.02
C LYS A 85 -3.99 9.08 8.23
N LEU A 86 -4.53 8.62 9.35
CA LEU A 86 -4.59 9.44 10.56
C LEU A 86 -3.18 9.77 11.09
N PHE A 87 -2.22 8.85 10.94
CA PHE A 87 -0.83 9.08 11.36
C PHE A 87 -0.15 10.21 10.58
N LEU A 88 -0.67 10.56 9.40
CA LEU A 88 -0.20 11.71 8.62
C LEU A 88 -0.64 13.07 9.20
N LYS A 89 -1.52 13.07 10.22
CA LYS A 89 -1.98 14.29 10.88
C LYS A 89 -0.97 14.83 11.91
N LEU A 90 -0.10 13.97 12.46
CA LEU A 90 1.04 14.39 13.25
C LEU A 90 2.01 15.11 12.30
N LYS A 91 2.19 16.41 12.48
CA LYS A 91 3.02 17.23 11.60
C LYS A 91 4.21 17.74 12.40
N PRO A 92 5.36 17.05 12.33
CA PRO A 92 6.56 17.55 13.00
C PRO A 92 7.01 18.87 12.39
N ASP A 93 7.60 19.72 13.21
CA ASP A 93 8.19 20.96 12.75
C ASP A 93 9.26 20.66 11.68
N LYS A 94 9.28 21.47 10.63
CA LYS A 94 10.19 21.28 9.51
C LYS A 94 11.65 21.54 9.85
N GLU A 95 11.87 22.42 10.84
CA GLU A 95 13.20 22.85 11.27
C GLU A 95 13.84 21.87 12.28
N GLU A 96 13.04 20.95 12.84
CA GLU A 96 13.51 19.96 13.81
C GLU A 96 14.01 18.70 13.12
N ASP A 97 15.29 18.39 13.28
CA ASP A 97 15.91 17.21 12.65
C ASP A 97 15.50 15.88 13.32
N ASP A 98 15.13 15.91 14.61
CA ASP A 98 14.86 14.73 15.44
C ASP A 98 13.35 14.57 15.76
N ALA A 99 12.56 14.29 14.75
CA ALA A 99 11.11 14.08 14.90
C ALA A 99 10.80 12.62 15.22
N ARG A 100 10.84 12.23 16.49
CA ARG A 100 10.58 10.87 16.95
C ARG A 100 9.17 10.66 17.48
N ALA A 101 8.60 9.50 17.19
CA ALA A 101 7.35 9.03 17.78
C ALA A 101 7.48 7.62 18.36
N ALA A 102 6.73 7.37 19.43
CA ALA A 102 6.48 6.02 19.90
C ALA A 102 5.22 5.45 19.27
N ILE A 103 5.31 4.22 18.77
CA ILE A 103 4.15 3.42 18.40
C ILE A 103 3.88 2.46 19.56
N PHE A 104 2.70 2.58 20.15
CA PHE A 104 2.21 1.66 21.18
C PHE A 104 1.19 0.74 20.53
N ILE A 105 1.43 -0.56 20.63
CA ILE A 105 0.55 -1.60 20.10
C ILE A 105 -0.16 -2.28 21.24
N ARG A 106 -1.48 -2.30 21.18
CA ARG A 106 -2.37 -2.99 22.12
C ARG A 106 -3.22 -4.00 21.35
N ASP A 107 -4.04 -4.76 22.05
CA ASP A 107 -4.87 -5.80 21.44
C ASP A 107 -5.84 -5.25 20.38
N GLU A 108 -6.43 -4.05 20.60
CA GLU A 108 -7.48 -3.47 19.77
C GLU A 108 -7.07 -2.20 19.03
N GLU A 109 -5.93 -1.60 19.40
CA GLU A 109 -5.53 -0.30 18.86
C GLU A 109 -4.03 -0.14 18.68
N VAL A 110 -3.65 0.75 17.77
CA VAL A 110 -2.30 1.26 17.58
C VAL A 110 -2.30 2.75 17.83
N GLN A 111 -1.48 3.20 18.77
CA GLN A 111 -1.34 4.60 19.12
C GLN A 111 0.03 5.09 18.64
N LEU A 112 0.05 6.21 17.93
CA LEU A 112 1.26 6.95 17.57
C LEU A 112 1.33 8.19 18.46
N GLN A 113 2.42 8.35 19.23
CA GLN A 113 2.62 9.46 20.15
C GLN A 113 3.92 10.18 19.79
N ASP A 114 3.85 11.50 19.64
CA ASP A 114 5.03 12.34 19.47
C ASP A 114 5.88 12.31 20.76
N LEU A 115 7.17 11.98 20.61
CA LEU A 115 8.14 12.00 21.70
C LEU A 115 9.03 13.25 21.69
N SER A 116 9.11 13.91 20.55
CA SER A 116 9.98 15.07 20.35
C SER A 116 9.33 16.39 20.76
N GLY A 117 7.98 16.40 20.91
CA GLY A 117 7.24 17.65 21.16
C GLY A 117 7.15 18.57 19.94
N THR A 118 7.50 18.05 18.76
CA THR A 118 7.62 18.84 17.52
C THR A 118 6.32 18.94 16.73
N CYS A 119 5.28 18.17 17.11
CA CYS A 119 4.00 18.12 16.39
C CYS A 119 2.96 19.16 16.85
N GLY A 120 3.36 20.14 17.64
CA GLY A 120 2.46 21.19 18.14
C GLY A 120 1.38 20.65 19.06
N ASP A 121 0.12 21.08 18.85
CA ASP A 121 -1.00 20.72 19.74
C ASP A 121 -1.45 19.27 19.61
N LEU A 122 -1.17 18.61 18.46
CA LEU A 122 -1.53 17.23 18.24
C LEU A 122 -0.37 16.31 18.64
N THR A 123 -0.41 15.77 19.85
CA THR A 123 0.67 14.95 20.39
C THR A 123 0.46 13.45 20.23
N GLU A 124 -0.76 13.02 19.90
CA GLU A 124 -1.07 11.59 19.74
C GLU A 124 -2.20 11.34 18.73
N VAL A 125 -2.14 10.20 18.07
CA VAL A 125 -3.17 9.67 17.17
C VAL A 125 -3.37 8.20 17.46
N THR A 126 -4.63 7.76 17.59
CA THR A 126 -4.98 6.35 17.78
C THR A 126 -5.75 5.82 16.58
N ALA A 127 -5.40 4.62 16.17
CA ALA A 127 -6.02 3.85 15.10
C ALA A 127 -6.51 2.51 15.63
N ALA A 128 -7.75 2.12 15.33
CA ALA A 128 -8.23 0.78 15.64
C ALA A 128 -7.48 -0.25 14.79
N ARG A 129 -7.19 -1.42 15.37
CA ARG A 129 -6.68 -2.57 14.62
C ARG A 129 -7.74 -3.09 13.68
N ALA A 130 -7.30 -3.64 12.57
CA ALA A 130 -8.13 -4.35 11.63
C ALA A 130 -7.85 -5.85 11.74
N ASP A 131 -8.89 -6.66 11.71
CA ASP A 131 -8.78 -8.09 11.54
C ASP A 131 -8.92 -8.40 10.06
N SER A 132 -7.81 -8.61 9.36
CA SER A 132 -7.87 -8.99 7.97
C SER A 132 -7.62 -10.49 7.79
N ALA A 133 -8.28 -11.07 6.80
CA ALA A 133 -8.01 -12.44 6.36
C ALA A 133 -6.73 -12.52 5.46
N PHE A 134 -5.92 -11.49 5.44
CA PHE A 134 -4.72 -11.44 4.63
C PHE A 134 -3.62 -12.31 5.27
N THR A 135 -3.37 -13.48 4.68
CA THR A 135 -2.46 -14.50 5.24
C THR A 135 -1.06 -14.48 4.62
N THR A 136 -0.84 -13.68 3.57
CA THR A 136 0.45 -13.68 2.88
C THR A 136 1.56 -13.10 3.76
N ASP A 137 2.61 -13.88 3.95
CA ASP A 137 3.84 -13.39 4.55
C ASP A 137 4.61 -12.55 3.51
N ALA A 138 4.50 -11.22 3.66
CA ALA A 138 5.15 -10.28 2.76
C ALA A 138 6.68 -10.41 2.80
N THR A 139 7.26 -10.72 3.96
CA THR A 139 8.71 -10.84 4.10
C THR A 139 9.23 -12.03 3.31
N GLN A 140 8.60 -13.19 3.42
CA GLN A 140 8.96 -14.37 2.62
C GLN A 140 8.70 -14.17 1.12
N LEU A 141 7.65 -13.42 0.76
CA LEU A 141 7.39 -13.09 -0.63
C LEU A 141 8.54 -12.27 -1.22
N PHE A 142 8.93 -11.19 -0.55
CA PHE A 142 10.00 -10.32 -1.02
C PHE A 142 11.37 -11.00 -0.98
N ASP A 143 11.65 -11.88 -0.01
CA ASP A 143 12.88 -12.68 0.00
C ASP A 143 13.00 -13.56 -1.25
N ARG A 144 11.92 -14.22 -1.65
CA ARG A 144 11.88 -15.03 -2.88
C ARG A 144 12.05 -14.17 -4.14
N VAL A 145 11.34 -13.04 -4.18
CA VAL A 145 11.39 -12.11 -5.33
C VAL A 145 12.79 -11.51 -5.48
N ARG A 146 13.45 -11.13 -4.41
CA ARG A 146 14.83 -10.64 -4.42
C ARG A 146 15.82 -11.70 -4.89
N ALA A 147 15.66 -12.94 -4.44
CA ALA A 147 16.50 -14.05 -4.88
C ALA A 147 16.34 -14.31 -6.38
N GLU A 148 15.12 -14.26 -6.90
CA GLU A 148 14.82 -14.40 -8.33
C GLU A 148 15.39 -13.22 -9.13
N ALA A 149 15.22 -12.00 -8.66
CA ALA A 149 15.70 -10.79 -9.33
C ALA A 149 17.22 -10.76 -9.52
N LYS A 150 17.99 -11.33 -8.56
CA LYS A 150 19.45 -11.46 -8.69
C LYS A 150 19.90 -12.34 -9.86
N GLY A 151 19.06 -13.27 -10.29
CA GLY A 151 19.32 -14.16 -11.42
C GLY A 151 18.61 -13.72 -12.71
N ALA A 152 17.82 -12.66 -12.67
CA ALA A 152 17.10 -12.17 -13.84
C ALA A 152 18.09 -11.55 -14.84
N GLY A 153 18.08 -12.08 -16.06
CA GLY A 153 18.77 -11.46 -17.19
C GLY A 153 17.98 -10.26 -17.72
N ASP A 154 18.48 -9.72 -18.84
CA ASP A 154 17.84 -8.61 -19.55
C ASP A 154 16.48 -9.08 -20.16
N ALA A 155 15.44 -9.14 -19.34
CA ALA A 155 14.12 -9.61 -19.72
C ALA A 155 13.28 -8.41 -20.17
N GLY A 156 13.36 -8.05 -21.42
CA GLY A 156 12.42 -7.20 -22.15
C GLY A 156 11.78 -5.98 -21.46
N PRO A 157 10.96 -5.20 -22.13
CA PRO A 157 10.35 -3.99 -21.55
C PRO A 157 9.37 -4.36 -20.43
N SER A 158 9.56 -3.69 -19.29
CA SER A 158 8.61 -3.77 -18.17
C SER A 158 7.38 -2.93 -18.46
N MET A 159 6.20 -3.51 -18.29
CA MET A 159 4.93 -2.81 -18.43
C MET A 159 4.26 -2.69 -17.06
N PHE A 160 3.56 -1.59 -16.84
CA PHE A 160 2.73 -1.36 -15.66
C PHE A 160 1.32 -0.98 -16.09
N THR A 161 0.34 -1.35 -15.29
CA THR A 161 -0.98 -0.75 -15.42
C THR A 161 -0.92 0.73 -15.02
N ALA A 162 -1.88 1.55 -15.47
CA ALA A 162 -1.93 2.96 -15.08
C ALA A 162 -1.97 3.13 -13.55
N ALA A 163 -2.71 2.28 -12.84
CA ALA A 163 -2.80 2.30 -11.37
C ALA A 163 -1.44 2.00 -10.72
N GLN A 164 -0.73 0.97 -11.20
CA GLN A 164 0.61 0.62 -10.72
C GLN A 164 1.61 1.75 -10.99
N ALA A 165 1.58 2.34 -12.19
CA ALA A 165 2.47 3.45 -12.54
C ALA A 165 2.23 4.69 -11.63
N VAL A 166 0.97 5.01 -11.31
CA VAL A 166 0.63 6.09 -10.38
C VAL A 166 1.15 5.77 -8.97
N ALA A 167 0.91 4.55 -8.46
CA ALA A 167 1.36 4.16 -7.13
C ALA A 167 2.90 4.21 -7.02
N LEU A 168 3.62 3.69 -8.01
CA LEU A 168 5.07 3.74 -8.08
C LEU A 168 5.61 5.17 -8.20
N GLY A 169 4.95 6.02 -8.99
CA GLY A 169 5.31 7.45 -9.11
C GLY A 169 5.17 8.20 -7.78
N VAL A 170 4.11 7.91 -7.02
CA VAL A 170 3.95 8.46 -5.66
C VAL A 170 5.06 7.97 -4.75
N ALA A 171 5.37 6.68 -4.74
CA ALA A 171 6.45 6.13 -3.93
C ALA A 171 7.83 6.72 -4.32
N ALA A 172 8.13 6.78 -5.60
CA ALA A 172 9.38 7.37 -6.11
C ALA A 172 9.56 8.82 -5.65
N HIS A 173 8.48 9.62 -5.71
CA HIS A 173 8.49 10.99 -5.19
C HIS A 173 8.73 11.05 -3.67
N GLN A 174 8.16 10.11 -2.88
CA GLN A 174 8.36 10.09 -1.43
C GLN A 174 9.80 9.75 -1.03
N PHE A 175 10.48 8.92 -1.82
CA PHE A 175 11.84 8.46 -1.51
C PHE A 175 12.93 9.16 -2.33
N ASP A 176 12.53 10.13 -3.18
CA ASP A 176 13.44 10.84 -4.09
C ASP A 176 14.34 9.86 -4.88
N ALA A 177 13.71 8.85 -5.47
CA ALA A 177 14.40 7.74 -6.10
C ALA A 177 13.82 7.44 -7.49
N ASP A 178 14.69 6.97 -8.38
CA ASP A 178 14.29 6.51 -9.70
C ASP A 178 13.59 5.14 -9.63
N ILE A 179 12.62 4.94 -10.51
CA ILE A 179 11.93 3.66 -10.65
C ILE A 179 12.81 2.73 -11.49
N ILE A 180 13.41 1.73 -10.84
CA ILE A 180 14.24 0.72 -11.51
C ILE A 180 13.46 -0.59 -11.58
N PRO A 181 12.80 -0.90 -12.71
CA PRO A 181 12.07 -2.14 -12.87
C PRO A 181 13.00 -3.31 -13.20
N VAL A 182 12.83 -4.42 -12.51
CA VAL A 182 13.49 -5.69 -12.78
C VAL A 182 12.43 -6.68 -13.25
N PRO A 183 12.38 -6.98 -14.56
CA PRO A 183 11.45 -7.99 -15.07
C PRO A 183 11.85 -9.36 -14.54
N LEU A 184 10.86 -10.11 -14.08
CA LEU A 184 11.02 -11.49 -13.60
C LEU A 184 10.47 -12.49 -14.63
N ALA A 185 10.84 -13.74 -14.49
CA ALA A 185 10.29 -14.80 -15.35
C ALA A 185 8.75 -14.75 -15.31
N PRO A 186 8.06 -14.83 -16.45
CA PRO A 186 6.60 -14.78 -16.49
C PRO A 186 6.00 -15.98 -15.75
N HIS A 187 4.88 -15.75 -15.09
CA HIS A 187 4.12 -16.81 -14.42
C HIS A 187 2.73 -16.92 -15.03
N ARG A 188 2.34 -18.11 -15.54
CA ARG A 188 1.02 -18.35 -16.14
C ARG A 188 0.59 -17.27 -17.14
N HIS A 189 1.47 -16.92 -18.08
CA HIS A 189 1.24 -15.88 -19.10
C HIS A 189 1.08 -14.44 -18.56
N ARG A 190 1.55 -14.17 -17.34
CA ARG A 190 1.56 -12.83 -16.75
C ARG A 190 2.99 -12.33 -16.64
N ALA A 191 3.24 -11.12 -17.10
CA ALA A 191 4.48 -10.45 -16.83
C ALA A 191 4.57 -10.13 -15.32
N ARG A 192 5.75 -10.32 -14.76
CA ARG A 192 6.06 -10.04 -13.35
C ARG A 192 7.15 -9.00 -13.29
N VAL A 193 6.98 -8.01 -12.45
CA VAL A 193 7.93 -6.92 -12.30
C VAL A 193 8.23 -6.70 -10.82
N TYR A 194 9.50 -6.66 -10.51
CA TYR A 194 10.02 -6.22 -9.22
C TYR A 194 10.60 -4.83 -9.37
N VAL A 195 10.34 -3.94 -8.42
CA VAL A 195 10.85 -2.57 -8.41
C VAL A 195 11.47 -2.27 -7.06
N VAL A 196 12.64 -1.65 -7.09
CA VAL A 196 13.32 -1.13 -5.92
C VAL A 196 13.44 0.38 -6.06
N LEU A 197 13.15 1.11 -4.99
CA LEU A 197 13.36 2.56 -4.90
C LEU A 197 14.33 2.82 -3.73
N GLY A 198 15.60 3.01 -4.06
CA GLY A 198 16.65 3.08 -3.05
C GLY A 198 16.65 1.84 -2.13
N ASP A 199 17.01 2.07 -0.86
CA ASP A 199 17.04 0.99 0.14
C ASP A 199 15.74 0.91 0.98
N MET A 200 14.77 1.80 0.70
CA MET A 200 13.64 2.04 1.59
C MET A 200 12.30 1.54 1.05
N PHE A 201 12.23 1.08 -0.19
CA PHE A 201 10.97 0.66 -0.78
C PHE A 201 11.13 -0.45 -1.80
N GLU A 202 10.23 -1.40 -1.77
CA GLU A 202 10.15 -2.50 -2.74
C GLU A 202 8.70 -2.71 -3.20
N SER A 203 8.57 -3.12 -4.45
CA SER A 203 7.29 -3.41 -5.08
C SER A 203 7.37 -4.68 -5.91
N TYR A 204 6.33 -5.48 -5.84
CA TYR A 204 6.15 -6.65 -6.69
C TYR A 204 4.79 -6.62 -7.36
N SER A 205 4.79 -6.69 -8.68
CA SER A 205 3.59 -6.52 -9.49
C SER A 205 3.40 -7.65 -10.48
N PHE A 206 2.14 -8.01 -10.72
CA PHE A 206 1.72 -8.73 -11.91
C PHE A 206 1.13 -7.77 -12.93
N VAL A 207 1.57 -7.87 -14.17
CA VAL A 207 0.98 -7.14 -15.29
C VAL A 207 0.19 -8.13 -16.12
N PRO A 208 -1.13 -7.94 -16.28
CA PRO A 208 -1.92 -8.79 -17.16
C PRO A 208 -1.40 -8.67 -18.59
N THR A 209 -1.01 -9.78 -19.22
CA THR A 209 -0.59 -9.81 -20.62
C THR A 209 -1.78 -9.84 -21.57
N ASP A 210 -2.95 -10.30 -21.08
CA ASP A 210 -4.22 -10.31 -21.79
C ASP A 210 -5.29 -9.57 -21.01
N ARG A 211 -6.17 -8.85 -21.72
CA ARG A 211 -7.28 -8.07 -21.14
C ARG A 211 -8.41 -8.90 -20.52
N GLY A 212 -8.21 -10.20 -20.37
CA GLY A 212 -9.19 -11.14 -19.83
C GLY A 212 -8.73 -11.78 -18.53
N VAL A 213 -9.58 -11.69 -17.51
CA VAL A 213 -9.53 -12.34 -16.19
C VAL A 213 -8.33 -11.95 -15.32
N GLN A 214 -8.60 -11.02 -14.41
CA GLN A 214 -7.72 -10.67 -13.29
C GLN A 214 -7.76 -11.78 -12.23
N GLU A 215 -6.87 -12.76 -12.31
CA GLU A 215 -6.67 -13.68 -11.19
C GLU A 215 -5.76 -13.05 -10.13
N PRO A 216 -6.05 -13.20 -8.83
CA PRO A 216 -5.23 -12.67 -7.74
C PRO A 216 -3.80 -13.21 -7.74
N LEU A 217 -2.90 -12.52 -7.08
CA LEU A 217 -1.53 -12.97 -6.83
C LEU A 217 -1.53 -14.32 -6.09
N PRO A 218 -0.67 -15.30 -6.48
CA PRO A 218 -0.53 -16.54 -5.72
C PRO A 218 -0.16 -16.25 -4.27
N GLY A 219 -0.91 -16.87 -3.35
CA GLY A 219 -0.73 -16.66 -1.91
C GLY A 219 -1.40 -15.41 -1.35
N LEU A 220 -2.14 -14.65 -2.17
CA LEU A 220 -3.05 -13.62 -1.68
C LEU A 220 -4.46 -14.21 -1.49
N PRO A 221 -5.24 -13.73 -0.48
CA PRO A 221 -6.62 -14.18 -0.30
C PRO A 221 -7.43 -13.96 -1.59
N GLY A 222 -8.16 -14.97 -2.02
CA GLY A 222 -8.91 -14.97 -3.28
C GLY A 222 -8.18 -15.59 -4.48
N ALA A 223 -6.89 -15.96 -4.35
CA ALA A 223 -6.18 -16.69 -5.41
C ALA A 223 -6.66 -18.14 -5.57
N ASP A 224 -7.21 -18.73 -4.50
CA ASP A 224 -7.67 -20.11 -4.44
C ASP A 224 -9.19 -20.27 -4.60
N VAL A 225 -9.92 -19.19 -4.96
CA VAL A 225 -11.33 -19.34 -5.33
C VAL A 225 -11.35 -20.08 -6.67
N GLY A 226 -11.47 -21.40 -6.52
CA GLY A 226 -11.42 -22.34 -7.60
C GLY A 226 -12.32 -21.92 -8.75
N SER A 227 -11.82 -22.15 -9.95
CA SER A 227 -12.60 -22.16 -11.18
C SER A 227 -13.69 -23.25 -11.09
N SER A 228 -14.75 -22.97 -10.35
CA SER A 228 -16.00 -23.67 -10.57
C SER A 228 -16.53 -23.16 -11.91
N ASN A 229 -16.31 -23.99 -12.95
CA ASN A 229 -17.02 -23.90 -14.22
C ASN A 229 -18.53 -23.83 -13.97
N VAL A 230 -19.07 -22.64 -13.85
CA VAL A 230 -20.46 -22.40 -14.12
C VAL A 230 -20.52 -21.99 -15.58
N GLY A 231 -20.91 -22.97 -16.41
CA GLY A 231 -21.22 -22.73 -17.81
C GLY A 231 -22.31 -21.65 -17.91
N ALA A 232 -21.90 -20.46 -18.32
CA ALA A 232 -22.82 -19.44 -18.76
C ALA A 232 -23.18 -19.74 -20.21
N GLU A 233 -24.31 -20.39 -20.43
CA GLU A 233 -24.98 -20.42 -21.74
C GLU A 233 -25.18 -18.98 -22.21
N ALA A 234 -24.57 -18.66 -23.32
CA ALA A 234 -24.76 -17.40 -24.00
C ALA A 234 -26.18 -17.32 -24.56
N VAL A 235 -27.08 -16.63 -23.85
CA VAL A 235 -28.35 -16.20 -24.42
C VAL A 235 -28.09 -15.04 -25.36
N VAL A 236 -28.03 -15.35 -26.64
CA VAL A 236 -28.07 -14.35 -27.73
C VAL A 236 -29.42 -13.63 -27.63
N ARG A 237 -29.41 -12.37 -27.23
CA ARG A 237 -30.55 -11.45 -27.41
C ARG A 237 -30.25 -10.50 -28.57
N ASP A 238 -30.95 -10.76 -29.65
CA ASP A 238 -31.08 -9.85 -30.79
C ASP A 238 -31.70 -8.51 -30.38
N GLY A 239 -31.17 -7.44 -30.96
CA GLY A 239 -31.91 -6.24 -31.30
C GLY A 239 -32.09 -5.18 -30.24
N ALA A 240 -31.11 -4.30 -30.03
CA ALA A 240 -31.37 -2.94 -29.53
C ALA A 240 -30.60 -1.92 -30.38
N LYS A 241 -31.35 -1.02 -31.03
CA LYS A 241 -30.85 0.11 -31.85
C LYS A 241 -30.04 1.10 -30.97
N PRO A 242 -28.98 1.73 -31.51
CA PRO A 242 -28.21 2.72 -30.76
C PRO A 242 -28.99 4.01 -30.58
N GLN A 243 -29.19 4.43 -29.34
CA GLN A 243 -29.72 5.75 -28.99
C GLN A 243 -28.65 6.82 -29.25
N LYS A 244 -29.01 7.83 -30.06
CA LYS A 244 -28.19 9.02 -30.33
C LYS A 244 -28.08 9.89 -29.07
N THR A 245 -26.93 9.99 -28.48
CA THR A 245 -26.63 10.92 -27.39
C THR A 245 -26.50 12.34 -27.94
N LYS A 246 -27.44 13.23 -27.57
CA LYS A 246 -27.38 14.68 -27.89
C LYS A 246 -26.27 15.35 -27.07
N VAL A 247 -25.20 15.75 -27.71
CA VAL A 247 -24.17 16.64 -27.14
C VAL A 247 -24.73 18.04 -26.98
N ARG A 248 -24.91 18.50 -25.75
CA ARG A 248 -25.32 19.84 -25.38
C ARG A 248 -24.11 20.77 -25.38
N ARG A 249 -23.97 21.61 -26.43
CA ARG A 249 -22.94 22.66 -26.46
C ARG A 249 -23.26 23.75 -25.44
N LEU A 250 -22.37 24.00 -24.50
CA LEU A 250 -22.38 25.14 -23.60
C LEU A 250 -22.04 26.41 -24.44
N ARG A 251 -22.96 27.36 -24.46
CA ARG A 251 -22.72 28.71 -25.02
C ARG A 251 -21.88 29.50 -24.01
N THR A 252 -20.70 29.94 -24.43
CA THR A 252 -19.95 30.97 -23.73
C THR A 252 -20.53 32.32 -24.12
N ASN A 253 -21.02 33.09 -23.17
CA ASN A 253 -21.39 34.48 -23.34
C ASN A 253 -20.14 35.36 -23.24
N PRO A 254 -19.87 36.24 -24.19
CA PRO A 254 -18.91 37.31 -24.05
C PRO A 254 -19.63 38.54 -23.51
N THR A 255 -19.38 38.92 -22.27
CA THR A 255 -19.71 40.29 -21.80
C THR A 255 -18.46 41.13 -21.83
N GLY A 256 -18.42 41.99 -22.83
CA GLY A 256 -17.62 43.19 -22.82
C GLY A 256 -18.29 44.26 -21.96
N GLY A 257 -17.52 45.21 -21.49
CA GLY A 257 -18.00 46.36 -20.74
C GLY A 257 -16.82 47.24 -20.31
N ALA A 258 -16.56 48.23 -21.13
CA ALA A 258 -15.72 49.38 -20.78
C ALA A 258 -16.38 50.21 -19.67
N VAL A 259 -15.61 50.77 -18.76
CA VAL A 259 -15.37 52.20 -18.46
C VAL A 259 -14.22 52.23 -17.45
#